data_f37ba8b4f4e3dc83b0bfe5f044a6093a
#
_entry.id   f37ba8b4f4e3dc83b0bfe5f044a6093a
#
_cell.length_a   1.000
_cell.length_b   1.000
_cell.length_c   1.000
_cell.angle_alpha   90.00
_cell.angle_beta   90.00
_cell.angle_gamma   90.00
#
_symmetry.space_group_name_H-M   'P 1'
#
loop_
_entity.id
_entity.type
_entity.pdbx_description
1 polymer ?
#
loop_
_entity_poly.entity_id
_entity_poly.type
_entity_poly.pdbx_seq_one_letter_code
_entity_poly.pdbx_strand_id
1 'polypeptide(L)'
;MTDDRWLAFSERVCVDDRLRVAVLPRDAASTPLARLAERNASTLASIAAIEERRADGADEDSPVLQELARLDAKLNALVDIVNRLLLPADTLPERAAVRFNAVGALLPGTLLTGAEGQAICLRIHLDACPSLPLELPARVARRLDDGLAFVVFEPLGEAVGDAIERFVFRHHRRKVAEARQSLT
;
A
#
# COMPACT_ATOMS: atom_id res chain seq x y z
N MET A 1 12.41 -10.28 -20.71
CA MET A 1 11.50 -10.56 -19.56
C MET A 1 11.48 -9.45 -18.52
N THR A 2 12.63 -8.91 -18.08
CA THR A 2 12.70 -7.77 -17.15
C THR A 2 12.21 -6.48 -17.79
N ASP A 3 12.52 -6.24 -19.05
CA ASP A 3 12.12 -5.04 -19.79
C ASP A 3 10.62 -4.98 -20.04
N ASP A 4 9.95 -6.09 -20.31
CA ASP A 4 8.48 -6.15 -20.46
C ASP A 4 7.76 -5.78 -19.17
N ARG A 5 8.31 -6.21 -18.01
CA ARG A 5 7.75 -5.87 -16.70
C ARG A 5 7.98 -4.41 -16.34
N TRP A 6 9.12 -3.86 -16.73
CA TRP A 6 9.39 -2.43 -16.58
C TRP A 6 8.46 -1.58 -17.43
N LEU A 7 8.23 -1.95 -18.69
CA LEU A 7 7.29 -1.27 -19.56
C LEU A 7 5.88 -1.32 -18.98
N ALA A 8 5.42 -2.52 -18.58
CA ALA A 8 4.11 -2.70 -17.97
C ALA A 8 3.95 -1.90 -16.65
N PHE A 9 5.03 -1.70 -15.88
CA PHE A 9 5.03 -0.85 -14.70
C PHE A 9 4.94 0.63 -15.05
N SER A 10 5.74 1.09 -16.02
CA SER A 10 5.86 2.50 -16.38
C SER A 10 4.63 3.08 -17.09
N GLU A 11 3.88 2.22 -17.80
CA GLU A 11 2.66 2.61 -18.51
C GLU A 11 1.41 2.69 -17.62
N ARG A 12 1.47 2.15 -16.41
CA ARG A 12 0.32 2.12 -15.49
C ARG A 12 0.36 3.26 -14.48
N VAL A 13 -0.82 3.65 -14.03
CA VAL A 13 -0.97 4.58 -12.90
C VAL A 13 -0.29 3.97 -11.67
N CYS A 14 0.41 4.81 -10.92
CA CYS A 14 1.11 4.42 -9.70
C CYS A 14 0.65 5.27 -8.52
N VAL A 15 0.72 4.71 -7.34
CA VAL A 15 0.88 5.49 -6.11
C VAL A 15 2.32 6.01 -6.08
N ASP A 16 2.50 7.29 -5.86
CA ASP A 16 3.81 7.93 -5.70
C ASP A 16 3.75 8.75 -4.42
N ASP A 17 4.34 8.22 -3.35
CA ASP A 17 4.24 8.81 -2.03
C ASP A 17 5.40 8.43 -1.10
N ARG A 18 5.51 9.12 0.05
CA ARG A 18 6.41 8.74 1.14
C ARG A 18 5.72 7.78 2.09
N LEU A 19 5.95 6.49 1.89
CA LEU A 19 5.33 5.41 2.64
C LEU A 19 6.33 4.78 3.63
N ARG A 20 5.81 4.19 4.69
CA ARG A 20 6.60 3.36 5.61
C ARG A 20 6.78 1.99 5.01
N VAL A 21 8.03 1.64 4.67
CA VAL A 21 8.34 0.40 3.98
C VAL A 21 9.50 -0.34 4.63
N ALA A 22 9.39 -1.65 4.63
CA ALA A 22 10.47 -2.55 5.01
C ALA A 22 10.68 -3.61 3.92
N VAL A 23 11.93 -3.95 3.68
CA VAL A 23 12.30 -5.04 2.79
C VAL A 23 12.86 -6.19 3.61
N LEU A 24 12.26 -7.34 3.49
CA LEU A 24 12.66 -8.56 4.19
C LEU A 24 13.18 -9.57 3.18
N PRO A 25 14.23 -10.34 3.52
CA PRO A 25 14.61 -11.47 2.70
C PRO A 25 13.49 -12.52 2.68
N ARG A 26 13.33 -13.19 1.55
CA ARG A 26 12.35 -14.26 1.39
C ARG A 26 13.07 -15.56 1.06
N ASP A 27 12.80 -16.58 1.86
CA ASP A 27 13.37 -17.93 1.76
C ASP A 27 12.25 -19.00 1.70
N ALA A 28 12.65 -20.27 1.70
CA ALA A 28 11.72 -21.39 1.66
C ALA A 28 10.83 -21.52 2.91
N ALA A 29 11.23 -20.93 4.05
CA ALA A 29 10.45 -20.94 5.29
C ALA A 29 9.46 -19.75 5.37
N SER A 30 9.47 -18.86 4.37
CA SER A 30 8.58 -17.69 4.32
C SER A 30 7.11 -18.10 4.14
N THR A 31 6.22 -17.23 4.56
CA THR A 31 4.76 -17.43 4.45
C THR A 31 4.35 -17.83 3.03
N PRO A 32 3.54 -18.88 2.85
CA PRO A 32 3.05 -19.31 1.54
C PRO A 32 2.31 -18.21 0.80
N LEU A 33 2.44 -18.19 -0.54
CA LEU A 33 1.81 -17.17 -1.39
C LEU A 33 0.30 -17.08 -1.20
N ALA A 34 -0.40 -18.21 -1.05
CA ALA A 34 -1.85 -18.24 -0.84
C ALA A 34 -2.26 -17.48 0.44
N ARG A 35 -1.52 -17.66 1.54
CA ARG A 35 -1.77 -16.93 2.79
C ARG A 35 -1.47 -15.43 2.66
N LEU A 36 -0.43 -15.06 1.94
CA LEU A 36 -0.13 -13.66 1.66
C LEU A 36 -1.23 -13.04 0.81
N ALA A 37 -1.76 -13.78 -0.17
CA ALA A 37 -2.88 -13.32 -1.00
C ALA A 37 -4.13 -13.04 -0.14
N GLU A 38 -4.53 -13.96 0.73
CA GLU A 38 -5.66 -13.77 1.64
C GLU A 38 -5.48 -12.56 2.56
N ARG A 39 -4.31 -12.42 3.17
CA ARG A 39 -3.99 -11.30 4.06
C ARG A 39 -4.01 -9.96 3.32
N ASN A 40 -3.38 -9.87 2.15
CA ASN A 40 -3.38 -8.67 1.34
C ASN A 40 -4.77 -8.28 0.86
N ALA A 41 -5.58 -9.25 0.44
CA ALA A 41 -6.97 -9.01 0.05
C ALA A 41 -7.79 -8.44 1.22
N SER A 42 -7.66 -9.03 2.42
CA SER A 42 -8.32 -8.55 3.64
C SER A 42 -7.84 -7.14 4.03
N THR A 43 -6.54 -6.88 3.98
CA THR A 43 -5.96 -5.55 4.27
C THR A 43 -6.51 -4.50 3.29
N LEU A 44 -6.49 -4.78 1.99
CA LEU A 44 -7.00 -3.85 0.97
C LEU A 44 -8.50 -3.60 1.10
N ALA A 45 -9.28 -4.63 1.46
CA ALA A 45 -10.71 -4.48 1.72
C ALA A 45 -10.98 -3.61 2.96
N SER A 46 -10.21 -3.80 4.04
CA SER A 46 -10.30 -2.98 5.26
C SER A 46 -9.97 -1.52 4.97
N ILE A 47 -8.91 -1.26 4.22
CA ILE A 47 -8.51 0.09 3.82
C ILE A 47 -9.58 0.73 2.96
N ALA A 48 -10.14 0.00 1.98
CA ALA A 48 -11.22 0.50 1.14
C ALA A 48 -12.43 0.93 1.98
N ALA A 49 -12.85 0.11 2.93
CA ALA A 49 -13.96 0.42 3.83
C ALA A 49 -13.71 1.65 4.70
N ILE A 50 -12.47 1.85 5.18
CA ILE A 50 -12.08 3.03 5.97
C ILE A 50 -12.07 4.29 5.08
N GLU A 51 -11.58 4.19 3.85
CA GLU A 51 -11.47 5.31 2.91
C GLU A 51 -12.83 5.75 2.35
N GLU A 52 -13.73 4.82 2.04
CA GLU A 52 -15.08 5.09 1.54
C GLU A 52 -15.91 5.86 2.58
N ARG A 53 -15.86 5.46 3.85
CA ARG A 53 -16.55 6.15 4.93
C ARG A 53 -16.11 7.61 5.11
N ARG A 54 -14.84 7.91 4.85
CA ARG A 54 -14.33 9.31 4.92
C ARG A 54 -14.81 10.17 3.77
N ALA A 55 -15.22 9.58 2.65
CA ALA A 55 -15.73 10.30 1.48
C ALA A 55 -17.22 10.63 1.55
N ASP A 56 -18.03 9.80 2.25
CA ASP A 56 -19.50 9.91 2.28
C ASP A 56 -20.05 10.92 3.32
N GLY A 57 -19.19 11.70 3.96
CA GLY A 57 -19.53 12.65 5.04
C GLY A 57 -20.34 13.90 4.65
N ALA A 58 -21.22 13.86 3.65
CA ALA A 58 -21.88 15.03 3.14
C ALA A 58 -23.38 14.85 2.84
N ASP A 59 -24.18 14.56 3.88
CA ASP A 59 -25.61 14.92 3.88
C ASP A 59 -26.08 15.07 5.35
N GLU A 60 -25.99 16.30 5.89
CA GLU A 60 -26.09 16.58 7.34
C GLU A 60 -27.52 16.65 7.89
N ASP A 61 -28.58 16.47 7.09
CA ASP A 61 -29.95 16.80 7.51
C ASP A 61 -30.77 15.65 8.15
N SER A 62 -30.22 14.42 8.22
CA SER A 62 -30.93 13.31 8.85
C SER A 62 -30.37 12.96 10.23
N PRO A 63 -31.20 12.89 11.31
CA PRO A 63 -30.76 12.45 12.64
C PRO A 63 -30.11 11.07 12.65
N VAL A 64 -30.55 10.17 11.75
CA VAL A 64 -29.97 8.83 11.58
C VAL A 64 -28.56 8.90 10.99
N LEU A 65 -28.34 9.79 10.03
CA LEU A 65 -27.02 9.99 9.42
C LEU A 65 -26.04 10.64 10.42
N GLN A 66 -26.50 11.55 11.25
CA GLN A 66 -25.69 12.13 12.33
C GLN A 66 -25.28 11.07 13.36
N GLU A 67 -26.18 10.15 13.76
CA GLU A 67 -25.82 9.07 14.69
C GLU A 67 -24.88 8.03 14.03
N LEU A 68 -25.06 7.73 12.74
CA LEU A 68 -24.12 6.92 11.97
C LEU A 68 -22.72 7.56 11.92
N ALA A 69 -22.64 8.84 11.60
CA ALA A 69 -21.36 9.58 11.60
C ALA A 69 -20.68 9.57 12.99
N ARG A 70 -21.47 9.68 14.06
CA ARG A 70 -20.96 9.58 15.44
C ARG A 70 -20.45 8.17 15.79
N LEU A 71 -21.13 7.12 15.33
CA LEU A 71 -20.68 5.75 15.49
C LEU A 71 -19.40 5.48 14.69
N ASP A 72 -19.33 5.97 13.46
CA ASP A 72 -18.13 5.87 12.63
C ASP A 72 -16.93 6.60 13.24
N ALA A 73 -17.14 7.78 13.81
CA ALA A 73 -16.07 8.49 14.53
C ALA A 73 -15.54 7.68 15.73
N LYS A 74 -16.43 7.04 16.50
CA LYS A 74 -16.03 6.16 17.61
C LYS A 74 -15.28 4.93 17.11
N LEU A 75 -15.73 4.30 16.02
CA LEU A 75 -15.05 3.16 15.42
C LEU A 75 -13.67 3.53 14.92
N ASN A 76 -13.52 4.67 14.24
CA ASN A 76 -12.21 5.16 13.79
C ASN A 76 -11.27 5.42 14.97
N ALA A 77 -11.76 6.03 16.06
CA ALA A 77 -10.97 6.22 17.27
C ALA A 77 -10.53 4.89 17.90
N LEU A 78 -11.39 3.87 17.91
CA LEU A 78 -11.03 2.53 18.38
C LEU A 78 -9.99 1.88 17.48
N VAL A 79 -10.11 1.98 16.17
CA VAL A 79 -9.12 1.49 15.21
C VAL A 79 -7.77 2.17 15.42
N ASP A 80 -7.75 3.47 15.65
CA ASP A 80 -6.51 4.21 15.93
C ASP A 80 -5.87 3.76 17.25
N ILE A 81 -6.66 3.52 18.30
CA ILE A 81 -6.17 3.01 19.59
C ILE A 81 -5.59 1.61 19.40
N VAL A 82 -6.30 0.72 18.72
CA VAL A 82 -5.83 -0.65 18.46
C VAL A 82 -4.54 -0.64 17.63
N ASN A 83 -4.46 0.17 16.59
CA ASN A 83 -3.25 0.34 15.79
C ASN A 83 -2.05 0.76 16.65
N ARG A 84 -2.23 1.73 17.55
CA ARG A 84 -1.17 2.20 18.47
C ARG A 84 -0.75 1.14 19.48
N LEU A 85 -1.68 0.32 19.96
CA LEU A 85 -1.38 -0.76 20.88
C LEU A 85 -0.65 -1.93 20.21
N LEU A 86 -1.04 -2.27 18.99
CA LEU A 86 -0.46 -3.39 18.23
C LEU A 86 0.90 -3.03 17.62
N LEU A 87 1.08 -1.78 17.23
CA LEU A 87 2.28 -1.33 16.55
C LEU A 87 2.67 0.08 17.02
N PRO A 88 3.48 0.18 18.09
CA PRO A 88 4.02 1.46 18.54
C PRO A 88 4.74 2.20 17.41
N ALA A 89 4.62 3.52 17.37
CA ALA A 89 5.12 4.34 16.26
C ALA A 89 6.64 4.24 16.06
N ASP A 90 7.37 3.95 17.11
CA ASP A 90 8.83 3.73 17.12
C ASP A 90 9.26 2.38 16.51
N THR A 91 8.33 1.44 16.35
CA THR A 91 8.58 0.14 15.71
C THR A 91 8.28 0.14 14.21
N LEU A 92 7.64 1.20 13.72
CA LEU A 92 7.35 1.35 12.29
C LEU A 92 8.61 1.74 11.52
N PRO A 93 8.81 1.20 10.30
CA PRO A 93 9.94 1.60 9.47
C PRO A 93 9.86 3.08 9.10
N GLU A 94 11.02 3.67 8.78
CA GLU A 94 11.08 5.04 8.28
C GLU A 94 10.32 5.21 6.95
N ARG A 95 9.87 6.45 6.70
CA ARG A 95 9.21 6.76 5.43
C ARG A 95 10.23 6.90 4.32
N ALA A 96 10.03 6.19 3.24
CA ALA A 96 10.80 6.30 2.01
C ALA A 96 9.91 6.71 0.83
N ALA A 97 10.51 7.36 -0.16
CA ALA A 97 9.83 7.62 -1.43
C ALA A 97 9.61 6.28 -2.15
N VAL A 98 8.36 5.95 -2.43
CA VAL A 98 7.98 4.71 -3.10
C VAL A 98 6.95 5.01 -4.18
N ARG A 99 7.21 4.46 -5.36
CA ARG A 99 6.24 4.46 -6.46
C ARG A 99 5.85 3.02 -6.76
N PHE A 100 4.56 2.66 -6.66
CA PHE A 100 4.13 1.29 -6.89
C PHE A 100 2.78 1.19 -7.59
N ASN A 101 2.56 0.03 -8.24
CA ASN A 101 1.30 -0.42 -8.80
C ASN A 101 1.18 -1.95 -8.66
N ALA A 102 0.23 -2.59 -9.35
CA ALA A 102 0.05 -4.03 -9.28
C ALA A 102 1.21 -4.86 -9.90
N VAL A 103 2.10 -4.24 -10.67
CA VAL A 103 3.23 -4.93 -11.33
C VAL A 103 4.46 -4.99 -10.44
N GLY A 104 4.74 -3.91 -9.68
CA GLY A 104 5.95 -3.80 -8.90
C GLY A 104 6.08 -2.47 -8.18
N ALA A 105 7.27 -2.21 -7.65
CA ALA A 105 7.60 -0.98 -6.97
C ALA A 105 8.99 -0.45 -7.35
N LEU A 106 9.09 0.88 -7.33
CA LEU A 106 10.33 1.63 -7.40
C LEU A 106 10.59 2.23 -6.03
N LEU A 107 11.77 1.99 -5.46
CA LEU A 107 12.13 2.40 -4.10
C LEU A 107 13.63 2.70 -4.01
N PRO A 108 14.10 3.41 -2.95
CA PRO A 108 15.51 3.67 -2.76
C PRO A 108 16.32 2.36 -2.70
N GLY A 109 17.36 2.26 -3.50
CA GLY A 109 18.23 1.08 -3.58
C GLY A 109 18.94 0.78 -2.25
N THR A 110 19.05 1.76 -1.36
CA THR A 110 19.61 1.61 -0.01
C THR A 110 18.76 0.70 0.91
N LEU A 111 17.48 0.52 0.61
CA LEU A 111 16.60 -0.39 1.33
C LEU A 111 16.83 -1.87 0.94
N LEU A 112 17.55 -2.12 -0.15
CA LEU A 112 17.80 -3.44 -0.70
C LEU A 112 19.23 -3.88 -0.39
N THR A 113 19.38 -4.85 0.48
CA THR A 113 20.69 -5.43 0.84
C THR A 113 21.16 -6.51 -0.14
N GLY A 114 20.27 -6.99 -1.01
CA GLY A 114 20.54 -8.13 -1.90
C GLY A 114 20.88 -7.76 -3.34
N ALA A 115 21.32 -8.75 -4.09
CA ALA A 115 21.65 -8.64 -5.51
C ALA A 115 20.38 -8.70 -6.38
N GLU A 116 20.53 -8.35 -7.67
CA GLU A 116 19.49 -8.59 -8.67
C GLU A 116 19.11 -10.07 -8.74
N GLY A 117 17.83 -10.33 -8.96
CA GLY A 117 17.24 -11.68 -8.93
C GLY A 117 16.86 -12.19 -7.54
N GLN A 118 17.30 -11.54 -6.47
CA GLN A 118 16.99 -11.97 -5.11
C GLN A 118 15.49 -11.86 -4.80
N ALA A 119 14.96 -12.91 -4.17
CA ALA A 119 13.60 -12.92 -3.66
C ALA A 119 13.51 -12.14 -2.34
N ILE A 120 12.52 -11.26 -2.25
CA ILE A 120 12.25 -10.40 -1.11
C ILE A 120 10.75 -10.40 -0.79
N CYS A 121 10.39 -9.89 0.37
CA CYS A 121 9.04 -9.47 0.69
C CYS A 121 9.06 -7.97 0.99
N LEU A 122 8.39 -7.19 0.17
CA LEU A 122 8.18 -5.75 0.43
C LEU A 122 6.97 -5.59 1.34
N ARG A 123 7.17 -5.02 2.52
CA ARG A 123 6.09 -4.61 3.42
C ARG A 123 5.82 -3.13 3.24
N ILE A 124 4.56 -2.79 2.96
CA ILE A 124 4.08 -1.41 2.84
C ILE A 124 3.04 -1.16 3.92
N HIS A 125 3.35 -0.27 4.85
CA HIS A 125 2.41 0.17 5.89
C HIS A 125 1.66 1.40 5.39
N LEU A 126 0.38 1.25 5.14
CA LEU A 126 -0.49 2.32 4.69
C LEU A 126 -1.07 3.08 5.88
N ASP A 127 -1.16 4.41 5.77
CA ASP A 127 -1.55 5.28 6.89
C ASP A 127 -2.97 5.02 7.41
N ALA A 128 -3.85 4.49 6.57
CA ALA A 128 -5.21 4.13 6.96
C ALA A 128 -5.25 2.97 7.98
N CYS A 129 -4.28 2.04 7.92
CA CYS A 129 -4.19 0.91 8.84
C CYS A 129 -2.73 0.41 8.94
N PRO A 130 -1.85 1.12 9.66
CA PRO A 130 -0.42 0.81 9.69
C PRO A 130 -0.09 -0.52 10.37
N SER A 131 -0.97 -1.08 11.18
CA SER A 131 -0.78 -2.38 11.83
C SER A 131 -0.99 -3.58 10.88
N LEU A 132 -1.62 -3.36 9.72
CA LEU A 132 -1.85 -4.38 8.70
C LEU A 132 -1.09 -4.01 7.41
N PRO A 133 0.21 -4.30 7.31
CA PRO A 133 0.96 -4.00 6.10
C PRO A 133 0.53 -4.87 4.93
N LEU A 134 0.65 -4.32 3.72
CA LEU A 134 0.69 -5.16 2.52
C LEU A 134 2.03 -5.90 2.50
N GLU A 135 1.99 -7.20 2.35
CA GLU A 135 3.18 -8.06 2.24
C GLU A 135 3.26 -8.60 0.82
N LEU A 136 4.08 -7.95 0.00
CA LEU A 136 4.19 -8.19 -1.44
C LEU A 136 5.48 -8.96 -1.75
N PRO A 137 5.39 -10.27 -2.02
CA PRO A 137 6.52 -11.06 -2.51
C PRO A 137 7.02 -10.47 -3.82
N ALA A 138 8.31 -10.29 -3.93
CA ALA A 138 8.93 -9.64 -5.08
C ALA A 138 10.32 -10.19 -5.37
N ARG A 139 10.85 -9.82 -6.54
CA ARG A 139 12.25 -10.00 -6.92
C ARG A 139 12.88 -8.67 -7.27
N VAL A 140 14.10 -8.47 -6.86
CA VAL A 140 14.91 -7.33 -7.31
C VAL A 140 15.15 -7.50 -8.81
N ALA A 141 14.53 -6.65 -9.61
CA ALA A 141 14.61 -6.75 -11.07
C ALA A 141 15.83 -6.04 -11.62
N ARG A 142 16.09 -4.82 -11.13
CA ARG A 142 17.29 -4.05 -11.50
C ARG A 142 17.53 -2.89 -10.54
N ARG A 143 18.78 -2.40 -10.51
CA ARG A 143 19.17 -1.13 -9.90
C ARG A 143 19.30 -0.08 -10.98
N LEU A 144 18.85 1.14 -10.68
CA LEU A 144 18.90 2.26 -11.60
C LEU A 144 20.06 3.20 -11.22
N ASP A 145 20.55 3.96 -12.20
CA ASP A 145 21.71 4.88 -12.02
C ASP A 145 21.40 6.05 -11.08
N ASP A 146 20.12 6.37 -10.87
CA ASP A 146 19.65 7.41 -9.94
C ASP A 146 19.56 6.96 -8.47
N GLY A 147 20.09 5.78 -8.17
CA GLY A 147 20.07 5.21 -6.81
C GLY A 147 18.76 4.53 -6.43
N LEU A 148 17.79 4.47 -7.33
CA LEU A 148 16.56 3.71 -7.15
C LEU A 148 16.74 2.24 -7.55
N ALA A 149 15.82 1.40 -7.11
CA ALA A 149 15.76 0.02 -7.56
C ALA A 149 14.31 -0.37 -7.88
N PHE A 150 14.15 -1.11 -8.96
CA PHE A 150 12.89 -1.67 -9.37
C PHE A 150 12.75 -3.11 -8.87
N VAL A 151 11.66 -3.40 -8.18
CA VAL A 151 11.27 -4.74 -7.76
C VAL A 151 9.97 -5.14 -8.44
N VAL A 152 9.92 -6.38 -8.95
CA VAL A 152 8.75 -6.95 -9.61
C VAL A 152 8.03 -7.84 -8.64
N PHE A 153 6.73 -7.66 -8.49
CA PHE A 153 5.90 -8.50 -7.61
C PHE A 153 5.71 -9.89 -8.21
N GLU A 154 5.73 -10.89 -7.33
CA GLU A 154 5.28 -12.24 -7.67
C GLU A 154 3.74 -12.24 -7.69
N PRO A 155 3.11 -12.97 -8.64
CA PRO A 155 1.66 -13.01 -8.73
C PRO A 155 1.02 -13.58 -7.45
N LEU A 156 0.13 -12.82 -6.83
CA LEU A 156 -0.69 -13.24 -5.68
C LEU A 156 -2.13 -13.60 -6.09
N GLY A 157 -2.36 -13.81 -7.39
CA GLY A 157 -3.68 -14.05 -7.97
C GLY A 157 -4.36 -12.76 -8.46
N GLU A 158 -5.33 -12.95 -9.33
CA GLU A 158 -6.06 -11.86 -10.02
C GLU A 158 -6.77 -10.94 -9.02
N ALA A 159 -7.45 -11.51 -8.02
CA ALA A 159 -8.20 -10.75 -7.02
C ALA A 159 -7.33 -9.73 -6.24
N VAL A 160 -6.09 -10.10 -5.89
CA VAL A 160 -5.16 -9.19 -5.20
C VAL A 160 -4.65 -8.12 -6.18
N GLY A 161 -4.32 -8.50 -7.41
CA GLY A 161 -3.93 -7.57 -8.46
C GLY A 161 -4.97 -6.48 -8.69
N ASP A 162 -6.22 -6.88 -8.88
CA ASP A 162 -7.37 -5.98 -9.04
C ASP A 162 -7.59 -5.08 -7.80
N ALA A 163 -7.42 -5.63 -6.61
CA ALA A 163 -7.57 -4.85 -5.38
C ALA A 163 -6.48 -3.78 -5.25
N ILE A 164 -5.23 -4.09 -5.64
CA ILE A 164 -4.13 -3.12 -5.70
C ILE A 164 -4.44 -2.04 -6.76
N GLU A 165 -4.90 -2.43 -7.96
CA GLU A 165 -5.24 -1.47 -9.02
C GLU A 165 -6.35 -0.50 -8.56
N ARG A 166 -7.40 -1.01 -7.93
CA ARG A 166 -8.46 -0.17 -7.35
C ARG A 166 -7.93 0.77 -6.29
N PHE A 167 -7.05 0.30 -5.41
CA PHE A 167 -6.41 1.13 -4.39
C PHE A 167 -5.57 2.25 -5.04
N VAL A 168 -4.71 1.92 -6.00
CA VAL A 168 -3.86 2.86 -6.73
C VAL A 168 -4.71 3.94 -7.43
N PHE A 169 -5.79 3.53 -8.07
CA PHE A 169 -6.69 4.45 -8.77
C PHE A 169 -7.40 5.42 -7.81
N ARG A 170 -7.90 4.93 -6.67
CA ARG A 170 -8.51 5.80 -5.63
C ARG A 170 -7.51 6.80 -5.08
N HIS A 171 -6.31 6.34 -4.76
CA HIS A 171 -5.24 7.20 -4.24
C HIS A 171 -4.84 8.27 -5.25
N HIS A 172 -4.69 7.91 -6.52
CA HIS A 172 -4.38 8.87 -7.58
C HIS A 172 -5.48 9.94 -7.73
N ARG A 173 -6.75 9.53 -7.77
CA ARG A 173 -7.88 10.48 -7.84
C ARG A 173 -7.89 11.46 -6.69
N ARG A 174 -7.65 10.99 -5.46
CA ARG A 174 -7.58 11.84 -4.28
C ARG A 174 -6.45 12.87 -4.39
N LYS A 175 -5.24 12.45 -4.76
CA LYS A 175 -4.10 13.36 -4.98
C LYS A 175 -4.41 14.44 -6.04
N VAL A 176 -5.04 14.07 -7.14
CA VAL A 176 -5.44 15.02 -8.19
C VAL A 176 -6.49 16.02 -7.65
N ALA A 177 -7.44 15.55 -6.85
CA ALA A 177 -8.44 16.44 -6.25
C ALA A 177 -7.81 17.43 -5.27
N GLU A 178 -6.92 16.96 -4.38
CA GLU A 178 -6.18 17.79 -3.42
C GLU A 178 -5.31 18.84 -4.13
N ALA A 179 -4.60 18.44 -5.19
CA ALA A 179 -3.78 19.36 -5.98
C ALA A 179 -4.60 20.47 -6.66
N ARG A 180 -5.84 20.18 -7.08
CA ARG A 180 -6.75 21.21 -7.64
C ARG A 180 -7.26 22.18 -6.59
N GLN A 181 -7.55 21.69 -5.36
CA GLN A 181 -8.02 22.54 -4.27
C GLN A 181 -6.92 23.47 -3.74
N SER A 182 -5.66 23.07 -3.79
CA SER A 182 -4.52 23.89 -3.36
C SER A 182 -4.14 24.99 -4.35
N LEU A 183 -4.72 24.99 -5.56
CA LEU A 183 -4.50 26.00 -6.61
C LEU A 183 -5.62 27.05 -6.66
N THR A 184 -6.65 26.93 -5.82
CA THR A 184 -7.78 27.88 -5.71
C THR A 184 -7.69 28.69 -4.44
#